data_ed8f9376138e545080a94b2dbf96b09b
#
_entry.id   ed8f9376138e545080a94b2dbf96b09b
#
_cell.length_a   1.000
_cell.length_b   1.000
_cell.length_c   1.000
_cell.angle_alpha   90.00
_cell.angle_beta   90.00
_cell.angle_gamma   90.00
#
_symmetry.space_group_name_H-M   'P 1'
#
loop_
_entity.id
_entity.type
_entity.pdbx_description
1 polymer ?
#
loop_
_entity_poly.entity_id
_entity_poly.type
_entity_poly.pdbx_seq_one_letter_code
_entity_poly.pdbx_strand_id
1 'polypeptide(L)'
;MDSTTGPVTATSTTTSTTTVQTDAVVVGGGMAGLAAAQLLRRAGVAVVVLDSQPLGGRARTDERAGFRFNRGPHALYLAGEGFKVLAGLGVHPEGGPPSADGQGAIGDRIGALPFGPVALARTSLLGVKGKLAIGKLMAGLGKVDAGALGAVTFAEWLDQQRLPSDARHLVEAIARISTYANAPETASADLIVSQIQLANAAGVRYVHDGWQSMVEALATGLDVHRLTALRVHSAGGEVSVETAEGTTVIAKCAVVAAGTPEAIATMLGRAPFVVGPPTEAACLDLGTSAPSNPGLLLGIDRPLYLSNHCPPARLAPSGQSMVHVARYLAPGERTEPAEQKAELLAFAARAGLTEDLIVEQRYLHRMTVVGALATAELGGLRGRPTCTDTGLPAVFLAGDWVGPRGHLVDAALASARDAATAAATQMGR
;
A
#
# COMPACT_ATOMS: atom_id res chain seq x y z
N MET A 1 -74.72 -9.46 -10.45
CA MET A 1 -73.46 -10.22 -10.10
C MET A 1 -72.47 -9.20 -9.62
N ASP A 2 -72.42 -9.05 -8.30
CA ASP A 2 -71.61 -8.12 -7.59
C ASP A 2 -70.15 -8.61 -7.55
N SER A 3 -69.23 -7.78 -7.93
CA SER A 3 -67.81 -7.99 -7.71
C SER A 3 -67.23 -6.93 -6.75
N THR A 4 -67.25 -7.26 -5.48
CA THR A 4 -66.64 -6.50 -4.42
C THR A 4 -65.10 -6.72 -4.46
N THR A 5 -64.35 -5.70 -4.90
CA THR A 5 -62.89 -5.60 -4.71
C THR A 5 -62.63 -5.03 -3.31
N GLY A 6 -62.13 -5.87 -2.41
CA GLY A 6 -61.64 -5.46 -1.09
C GLY A 6 -60.33 -4.68 -1.18
N PRO A 7 -60.05 -3.78 -0.24
CA PRO A 7 -58.82 -2.98 -0.24
C PRO A 7 -57.60 -3.85 0.13
N VAL A 8 -56.56 -3.79 -0.71
CA VAL A 8 -55.23 -4.35 -0.39
C VAL A 8 -54.57 -3.47 0.66
N THR A 9 -54.52 -3.96 1.89
CA THR A 9 -53.75 -3.33 2.99
C THR A 9 -52.26 -3.48 2.69
N ALA A 10 -51.64 -2.36 2.34
CA ALA A 10 -50.18 -2.28 2.27
C ALA A 10 -49.58 -2.42 3.68
N THR A 11 -48.96 -3.54 3.98
CA THR A 11 -48.22 -3.75 5.19
C THR A 11 -46.95 -2.91 5.11
N SER A 12 -46.89 -1.78 5.81
CA SER A 12 -45.68 -1.00 6.00
C SER A 12 -44.73 -1.80 6.89
N THR A 13 -43.71 -2.40 6.32
CA THR A 13 -42.57 -2.98 7.06
C THR A 13 -41.80 -1.83 7.68
N THR A 14 -42.06 -1.54 8.93
CA THR A 14 -41.23 -0.63 9.73
C THR A 14 -39.87 -1.33 9.95
N THR A 15 -38.87 -0.99 9.15
CA THR A 15 -37.48 -1.40 9.38
C THR A 15 -37.05 -0.69 10.65
N SER A 16 -36.90 -1.43 11.76
CA SER A 16 -36.36 -0.88 12.99
C SER A 16 -34.90 -0.49 12.75
N THR A 17 -34.63 0.80 12.69
CA THR A 17 -33.28 1.34 12.57
C THR A 17 -32.55 1.12 13.90
N THR A 18 -31.52 0.30 13.89
CA THR A 18 -30.65 0.12 15.07
C THR A 18 -29.69 1.29 15.17
N THR A 19 -29.58 1.88 16.37
CA THR A 19 -28.65 2.98 16.61
C THR A 19 -27.55 2.53 17.57
N VAL A 20 -26.30 2.78 17.20
CA VAL A 20 -25.11 2.57 18.03
C VAL A 20 -24.53 3.94 18.38
N GLN A 21 -24.22 4.19 19.65
CA GLN A 21 -23.58 5.44 20.10
C GLN A 21 -22.15 5.18 20.58
N THR A 22 -21.22 6.06 20.22
CA THR A 22 -19.81 5.99 20.61
C THR A 22 -19.20 7.41 20.66
N ASP A 23 -17.96 7.56 21.16
CA ASP A 23 -17.25 8.84 21.04
C ASP A 23 -16.68 9.06 19.61
N ALA A 24 -16.15 8.01 19.01
CA ALA A 24 -15.58 8.06 17.67
C ALA A 24 -15.96 6.82 16.83
N VAL A 25 -16.22 7.01 15.56
CA VAL A 25 -16.40 5.93 14.62
C VAL A 25 -15.26 5.93 13.60
N VAL A 26 -14.68 4.76 13.33
CA VAL A 26 -13.67 4.56 12.29
C VAL A 26 -14.28 3.71 11.17
N VAL A 27 -14.30 4.23 9.97
CA VAL A 27 -14.78 3.52 8.78
C VAL A 27 -13.58 2.93 8.03
N GLY A 28 -13.46 1.61 8.06
CA GLY A 28 -12.38 0.85 7.44
C GLY A 28 -11.45 0.17 8.43
N GLY A 29 -11.38 -1.16 8.35
CA GLY A 29 -10.54 -2.04 9.17
C GLY A 29 -9.21 -2.42 8.51
N GLY A 30 -8.66 -1.54 7.64
CA GLY A 30 -7.29 -1.64 7.14
C GLY A 30 -6.26 -1.09 8.13
N MET A 31 -4.97 -1.13 7.76
CA MET A 31 -3.87 -0.65 8.63
C MET A 31 -4.09 0.79 9.13
N ALA A 32 -4.55 1.69 8.26
CA ALA A 32 -4.80 3.08 8.63
C ALA A 32 -5.93 3.21 9.65
N GLY A 33 -7.08 2.58 9.38
CA GLY A 33 -8.24 2.66 10.30
C GLY A 33 -7.96 2.02 11.65
N LEU A 34 -7.37 0.82 11.66
CA LEU A 34 -7.03 0.13 12.91
C LEU A 34 -6.00 0.92 13.75
N ALA A 35 -4.99 1.52 13.10
CA ALA A 35 -4.04 2.37 13.80
C ALA A 35 -4.69 3.64 14.35
N ALA A 36 -5.57 4.30 13.59
CA ALA A 36 -6.33 5.47 14.07
C ALA A 36 -7.22 5.10 15.26
N ALA A 37 -7.92 3.97 15.19
CA ALA A 37 -8.76 3.46 16.28
C ALA A 37 -7.95 3.18 17.56
N GLN A 38 -6.77 2.54 17.44
CA GLN A 38 -5.89 2.27 18.57
C GLN A 38 -5.34 3.57 19.19
N LEU A 39 -4.99 4.56 18.38
CA LEU A 39 -4.51 5.85 18.87
C LEU A 39 -5.61 6.59 19.63
N LEU A 40 -6.84 6.62 19.09
CA LEU A 40 -7.99 7.21 19.76
C LEU A 40 -8.32 6.48 21.06
N ARG A 41 -8.34 5.15 21.07
CA ARG A 41 -8.56 4.35 22.29
C ARG A 41 -7.53 4.65 23.37
N ARG A 42 -6.26 4.82 23.00
CA ARG A 42 -5.18 5.21 23.93
C ARG A 42 -5.34 6.62 24.48
N ALA A 43 -5.99 7.50 23.74
CA ALA A 43 -6.38 8.83 24.20
C ALA A 43 -7.64 8.82 25.10
N GLY A 44 -8.15 7.62 25.45
CA GLY A 44 -9.34 7.46 26.30
C GLY A 44 -10.66 7.69 25.58
N VAL A 45 -10.69 7.57 24.26
CA VAL A 45 -11.89 7.73 23.43
C VAL A 45 -12.53 6.34 23.20
N ALA A 46 -13.83 6.23 23.41
CA ALA A 46 -14.60 5.04 23.02
C ALA A 46 -14.71 5.01 21.49
N VAL A 47 -14.30 3.89 20.86
CA VAL A 47 -14.19 3.79 19.39
C VAL A 47 -14.91 2.54 18.90
N VAL A 48 -15.72 2.71 17.87
CA VAL A 48 -16.30 1.63 17.06
C VAL A 48 -15.64 1.65 15.69
N VAL A 49 -15.22 0.47 15.20
CA VAL A 49 -14.67 0.30 13.86
C VAL A 49 -15.68 -0.41 12.97
N LEU A 50 -15.95 0.13 11.79
CA LEU A 50 -16.85 -0.47 10.79
C LEU A 50 -16.02 -0.98 9.60
N ASP A 51 -16.20 -2.25 9.24
CA ASP A 51 -15.68 -2.79 7.98
C ASP A 51 -16.63 -3.88 7.45
N SER A 52 -16.97 -3.81 6.17
CA SER A 52 -17.80 -4.81 5.49
C SER A 52 -17.06 -6.11 5.18
N GLN A 53 -15.74 -6.09 5.22
CA GLN A 53 -14.86 -7.19 4.88
C GLN A 53 -14.05 -7.68 6.10
N PRO A 54 -13.45 -8.86 6.05
CA PRO A 54 -12.46 -9.26 7.04
C PRO A 54 -11.34 -8.23 7.15
N LEU A 55 -10.91 -7.95 8.39
CA LEU A 55 -9.92 -6.93 8.69
C LEU A 55 -8.61 -7.09 7.91
N GLY A 56 -7.95 -5.97 7.68
CA GLY A 56 -6.63 -5.89 7.06
C GLY A 56 -6.61 -5.21 5.70
N GLY A 57 -7.71 -5.25 4.94
CA GLY A 57 -7.75 -4.64 3.60
C GLY A 57 -6.59 -5.14 2.71
N ARG A 58 -5.72 -4.24 2.27
CA ARG A 58 -4.52 -4.59 1.47
C ARG A 58 -3.41 -5.29 2.26
N ALA A 59 -3.39 -5.15 3.58
CA ALA A 59 -2.45 -5.85 4.47
C ALA A 59 -2.91 -7.27 4.85
N ARG A 60 -4.05 -7.74 4.33
CA ARG A 60 -4.54 -9.06 4.62
C ARG A 60 -3.61 -10.13 4.04
N THR A 61 -3.41 -11.20 4.81
CA THR A 61 -2.73 -12.41 4.40
C THR A 61 -3.73 -13.56 4.38
N ASP A 62 -3.80 -14.27 3.26
CA ASP A 62 -4.65 -15.46 3.11
C ASP A 62 -3.78 -16.71 3.26
N GLU A 63 -4.29 -17.75 3.93
CA GLU A 63 -3.59 -19.03 4.09
C GLU A 63 -4.18 -20.10 3.16
N ARG A 64 -3.30 -20.84 2.44
CA ARG A 64 -3.67 -21.97 1.59
C ARG A 64 -2.58 -23.03 1.65
N ALA A 65 -2.92 -24.27 1.92
CA ALA A 65 -1.98 -25.40 1.98
C ALA A 65 -0.73 -25.12 2.84
N GLY A 66 -0.87 -24.33 3.92
CA GLY A 66 0.23 -23.91 4.79
C GLY A 66 1.08 -22.74 4.28
N PHE A 67 0.81 -22.24 3.07
CA PHE A 67 1.43 -21.02 2.57
C PHE A 67 0.63 -19.77 2.97
N ARG A 68 1.31 -18.70 3.32
CA ARG A 68 0.74 -17.42 3.71
C ARG A 68 0.95 -16.39 2.61
N PHE A 69 -0.12 -16.11 1.89
CA PHE A 69 -0.16 -15.20 0.75
C PHE A 69 -0.53 -13.79 1.20
N ASN A 70 0.42 -12.91 1.37
CA ASN A 70 0.15 -11.47 1.41
C ASN A 70 -0.51 -11.05 0.10
N ARG A 71 -1.31 -9.98 0.11
CA ARG A 71 -1.89 -9.46 -1.13
C ARG A 71 -0.85 -8.74 -1.98
N GLY A 72 -0.03 -9.53 -2.66
CA GLY A 72 1.16 -9.11 -3.39
C GLY A 72 2.40 -8.98 -2.50
N PRO A 73 3.55 -8.59 -3.08
CA PRO A 73 4.79 -8.41 -2.34
C PRO A 73 4.68 -7.24 -1.37
N HIS A 74 5.07 -7.48 -0.13
CA HIS A 74 5.03 -6.48 0.93
C HIS A 74 6.37 -6.41 1.64
N ALA A 75 6.88 -5.19 1.83
CA ALA A 75 8.10 -4.92 2.59
C ALA A 75 7.87 -3.73 3.53
N LEU A 76 8.26 -3.87 4.79
CA LEU A 76 8.13 -2.83 5.81
C LEU A 76 9.42 -2.04 5.90
N TYR A 77 9.37 -0.73 5.65
CA TYR A 77 10.52 0.17 5.74
C TYR A 77 10.87 0.47 7.20
N LEU A 78 12.09 0.11 7.64
CA LEU A 78 12.47 0.17 9.05
C LEU A 78 12.74 1.60 9.56
N ALA A 79 13.09 2.54 8.68
CA ALA A 79 13.21 3.96 9.02
C ALA A 79 11.90 4.75 8.80
N GLY A 80 10.85 4.09 8.27
CA GLY A 80 9.60 4.73 7.86
C GLY A 80 8.72 5.20 9.01
N GLU A 81 7.77 6.09 8.67
CA GLU A 81 6.76 6.57 9.63
C GLU A 81 5.85 5.43 10.09
N GLY A 82 5.57 4.47 9.22
CA GLY A 82 4.76 3.30 9.55
C GLY A 82 5.38 2.47 10.66
N PHE A 83 6.67 2.19 10.56
CA PHE A 83 7.40 1.46 11.61
C PHE A 83 7.38 2.21 12.96
N LYS A 84 7.54 3.54 12.94
CA LYS A 84 7.47 4.38 14.15
C LYS A 84 6.09 4.36 14.80
N VAL A 85 5.03 4.45 13.99
CA VAL A 85 3.63 4.41 14.50
C VAL A 85 3.33 3.02 15.08
N LEU A 86 3.71 1.95 14.40
CA LEU A 86 3.56 0.59 14.92
C LEU A 86 4.29 0.39 16.26
N ALA A 87 5.56 0.80 16.33
CA ALA A 87 6.34 0.72 17.56
C ALA A 87 5.69 1.55 18.70
N GLY A 88 5.23 2.77 18.41
CA GLY A 88 4.46 3.59 19.35
C GLY A 88 3.18 2.92 19.85
N LEU A 89 2.57 2.06 19.04
CA LEU A 89 1.42 1.25 19.38
C LEU A 89 1.78 -0.10 20.03
N GLY A 90 3.07 -0.37 20.30
CA GLY A 90 3.54 -1.64 20.86
C GLY A 90 3.48 -2.81 19.88
N VAL A 91 3.36 -2.54 18.59
CA VAL A 91 3.40 -3.54 17.53
C VAL A 91 4.82 -3.61 16.97
N HIS A 92 5.49 -4.73 17.20
CA HIS A 92 6.89 -4.94 16.84
C HIS A 92 7.00 -6.12 15.84
N PRO A 93 6.72 -5.90 14.54
CA PRO A 93 6.74 -6.98 13.56
C PRO A 93 8.16 -7.55 13.43
N GLU A 94 8.28 -8.87 13.58
CA GLU A 94 9.51 -9.62 13.37
C GLU A 94 9.61 -10.11 11.92
N GLY A 95 10.85 -10.45 11.48
CA GLY A 95 11.09 -10.93 10.14
C GLY A 95 12.54 -10.76 9.70
N GLY A 96 12.80 -10.98 8.41
CA GLY A 96 14.14 -10.90 7.83
C GLY A 96 14.25 -9.90 6.69
N PRO A 97 15.48 -9.48 6.33
CA PRO A 97 15.74 -8.64 5.17
C PRO A 97 15.53 -9.44 3.88
N PRO A 98 15.32 -8.75 2.72
CA PRO A 98 15.42 -9.39 1.41
C PRO A 98 16.74 -10.07 1.19
N SER A 99 16.78 -11.03 0.24
CA SER A 99 18.00 -11.71 -0.15
C SER A 99 19.06 -10.73 -0.67
N ALA A 100 20.32 -10.97 -0.27
CA ALA A 100 21.45 -10.13 -0.68
C ALA A 100 21.99 -10.46 -2.10
N ASP A 101 21.56 -11.57 -2.69
CA ASP A 101 21.98 -12.07 -4.01
C ASP A 101 21.13 -11.50 -5.18
N GLY A 102 20.73 -10.23 -5.07
CA GLY A 102 19.91 -9.56 -6.07
C GLY A 102 20.57 -9.49 -7.44
N GLN A 103 19.77 -9.80 -8.47
CA GLN A 103 20.17 -9.73 -9.87
C GLN A 103 19.21 -8.86 -10.68
N GLY A 104 19.70 -8.31 -11.78
CA GLY A 104 18.93 -7.58 -12.77
C GLY A 104 18.92 -8.30 -14.11
N ALA A 105 17.82 -8.20 -14.82
CA ALA A 105 17.62 -8.76 -16.15
C ALA A 105 17.49 -7.63 -17.19
N ILE A 106 18.26 -7.70 -18.27
CA ILE A 106 18.19 -6.82 -19.45
C ILE A 106 18.17 -7.72 -20.69
N GLY A 107 17.07 -7.75 -21.44
CA GLY A 107 16.86 -8.74 -22.49
C GLY A 107 17.08 -10.14 -21.92
N ASP A 108 17.96 -10.94 -22.53
CA ASP A 108 18.29 -12.29 -22.06
C ASP A 108 19.42 -12.34 -21.02
N ARG A 109 20.10 -11.22 -20.78
CA ARG A 109 21.23 -11.17 -19.84
C ARG A 109 20.73 -11.01 -18.42
N ILE A 110 21.41 -11.70 -17.49
CA ILE A 110 21.23 -11.54 -16.05
C ILE A 110 22.60 -11.18 -15.46
N GLY A 111 22.60 -10.20 -14.52
CA GLY A 111 23.82 -9.76 -13.84
C GLY A 111 23.53 -9.29 -12.42
N ALA A 112 24.54 -9.28 -11.57
CA ALA A 112 24.40 -8.83 -10.19
C ALA A 112 23.94 -7.38 -10.11
N LEU A 113 22.94 -7.09 -9.26
CA LEU A 113 22.56 -5.72 -8.93
C LEU A 113 23.72 -5.02 -8.17
N PRO A 114 23.98 -3.74 -8.44
CA PRO A 114 25.12 -3.02 -7.86
C PRO A 114 24.80 -2.52 -6.43
N PHE A 115 24.35 -3.41 -5.55
CA PHE A 115 24.11 -3.10 -4.14
C PHE A 115 25.43 -3.08 -3.35
N GLY A 116 26.06 -1.92 -3.32
CA GLY A 116 27.33 -1.68 -2.66
C GLY A 116 28.53 -1.58 -3.61
N PRO A 117 29.68 -1.06 -3.12
CA PRO A 117 30.82 -0.70 -3.97
C PRO A 117 31.43 -1.88 -4.73
N VAL A 118 31.54 -3.05 -4.10
CA VAL A 118 32.12 -4.25 -4.73
C VAL A 118 31.20 -4.79 -5.82
N ALA A 119 29.89 -4.86 -5.57
CA ALA A 119 28.91 -5.30 -6.55
C ALA A 119 28.85 -4.32 -7.72
N LEU A 120 28.90 -2.99 -7.47
CA LEU A 120 28.97 -1.97 -8.51
C LEU A 120 30.22 -2.13 -9.41
N ALA A 121 31.37 -2.41 -8.83
CA ALA A 121 32.58 -2.64 -9.61
C ALA A 121 32.49 -3.88 -10.51
N ARG A 122 31.84 -4.95 -10.05
CA ARG A 122 31.77 -6.27 -10.72
C ARG A 122 30.57 -6.45 -11.62
N THR A 123 29.49 -5.65 -11.48
CA THR A 123 28.27 -5.87 -12.28
C THR A 123 28.54 -5.82 -13.78
N SER A 124 27.88 -6.71 -14.53
CA SER A 124 27.83 -6.71 -15.99
C SER A 124 26.66 -5.89 -16.55
N LEU A 125 25.77 -5.38 -15.68
CA LEU A 125 24.59 -4.60 -16.10
C LEU A 125 24.96 -3.19 -16.57
N LEU A 126 26.10 -2.67 -16.13
CA LEU A 126 26.53 -1.31 -16.39
C LEU A 126 27.89 -1.26 -17.08
N GLY A 127 28.01 -0.41 -18.09
CA GLY A 127 29.31 0.00 -18.63
C GLY A 127 30.12 0.86 -17.67
N VAL A 128 31.38 1.15 -17.99
CA VAL A 128 32.27 1.94 -17.12
C VAL A 128 31.68 3.30 -16.78
N LYS A 129 31.12 4.02 -17.77
CA LYS A 129 30.47 5.32 -17.55
C LYS A 129 29.25 5.19 -16.65
N GLY A 130 28.43 4.13 -16.82
CA GLY A 130 27.27 3.84 -15.97
C GLY A 130 27.67 3.58 -14.52
N LYS A 131 28.73 2.78 -14.28
CA LYS A 131 29.24 2.51 -12.92
C LYS A 131 29.69 3.79 -12.20
N LEU A 132 30.42 4.66 -12.89
CA LEU A 132 30.86 5.94 -12.33
C LEU A 132 29.67 6.86 -12.02
N ALA A 133 28.68 6.93 -12.95
CA ALA A 133 27.48 7.73 -12.77
C ALA A 133 26.63 7.26 -11.57
N ILE A 134 26.41 5.95 -11.44
CA ILE A 134 25.69 5.37 -10.29
C ILE A 134 26.46 5.60 -8.99
N GLY A 135 27.79 5.40 -8.98
CA GLY A 135 28.60 5.67 -7.79
C GLY A 135 28.49 7.13 -7.32
N LYS A 136 28.55 8.08 -8.26
CA LYS A 136 28.38 9.51 -7.96
C LYS A 136 26.97 9.82 -7.46
N LEU A 137 25.93 9.30 -8.14
CA LEU A 137 24.53 9.50 -7.76
C LEU A 137 24.27 9.00 -6.34
N MET A 138 24.67 7.77 -6.02
CA MET A 138 24.44 7.16 -4.71
C MET A 138 25.21 7.89 -3.59
N ALA A 139 26.43 8.36 -3.85
CA ALA A 139 27.18 9.17 -2.88
C ALA A 139 26.53 10.54 -2.59
N GLY A 140 25.80 11.10 -3.56
CA GLY A 140 25.10 12.38 -3.44
C GLY A 140 23.66 12.27 -2.94
N LEU A 141 23.03 11.12 -3.11
CA LEU A 141 21.58 10.96 -2.94
C LEU A 141 21.09 11.34 -1.54
N GLY A 142 21.83 10.97 -0.49
CA GLY A 142 21.47 11.32 0.89
C GLY A 142 21.52 12.82 1.21
N LYS A 143 22.09 13.66 0.32
CA LYS A 143 22.18 15.11 0.47
C LYS A 143 21.11 15.86 -0.34
N VAL A 144 20.34 15.13 -1.17
CA VAL A 144 19.27 15.73 -1.97
C VAL A 144 18.11 16.10 -1.03
N ASP A 145 17.72 17.36 -1.04
CA ASP A 145 16.46 17.79 -0.42
C ASP A 145 15.29 17.32 -1.29
N ALA A 146 14.80 16.12 -0.99
CA ALA A 146 13.66 15.56 -1.70
C ALA A 146 12.43 16.46 -1.60
N GLY A 147 12.22 17.14 -0.46
CA GLY A 147 11.06 18.01 -0.25
C GLY A 147 10.99 19.22 -1.21
N ALA A 148 12.10 19.62 -1.83
CA ALA A 148 12.15 20.66 -2.85
C ALA A 148 11.74 20.17 -4.27
N LEU A 149 11.55 18.85 -4.46
CA LEU A 149 11.31 18.23 -5.76
C LEU A 149 9.83 17.92 -6.05
N GLY A 150 8.91 18.42 -5.24
CA GLY A 150 7.48 18.09 -5.36
C GLY A 150 6.84 18.46 -6.70
N ALA A 151 7.27 19.55 -7.32
CA ALA A 151 6.77 20.00 -8.62
C ALA A 151 7.63 19.54 -9.83
N VAL A 152 8.61 18.66 -9.58
CA VAL A 152 9.49 18.09 -10.62
C VAL A 152 9.11 16.65 -10.85
N THR A 153 8.93 16.22 -12.10
CA THR A 153 8.70 14.81 -12.41
C THR A 153 9.98 13.99 -12.19
N PHE A 154 9.82 12.71 -11.94
CA PHE A 154 11.00 11.84 -11.80
C PHE A 154 11.82 11.75 -13.09
N ALA A 155 11.17 11.79 -14.25
CA ALA A 155 11.84 11.83 -15.55
C ALA A 155 12.70 13.09 -15.70
N GLU A 156 12.15 14.28 -15.41
CA GLU A 156 12.89 15.54 -15.43
C GLU A 156 14.08 15.55 -14.46
N TRP A 157 13.88 14.99 -13.25
CA TRP A 157 14.96 14.88 -12.29
C TRP A 157 16.08 13.95 -12.80
N LEU A 158 15.73 12.82 -13.45
CA LEU A 158 16.70 11.92 -14.08
C LEU A 158 17.46 12.59 -15.23
N ASP A 159 16.79 13.42 -16.03
CA ASP A 159 17.42 14.18 -17.13
C ASP A 159 18.48 15.15 -16.58
N GLN A 160 18.21 15.81 -15.45
CA GLN A 160 19.18 16.66 -14.76
C GLN A 160 20.41 15.90 -14.29
N GLN A 161 20.28 14.60 -13.97
CA GLN A 161 21.43 13.77 -13.56
C GLN A 161 22.35 13.40 -14.72
N ARG A 162 21.91 13.53 -15.98
CA ARG A 162 22.67 13.23 -17.21
C ARG A 162 23.26 11.82 -17.20
N LEU A 163 22.46 10.83 -16.76
CA LEU A 163 22.89 9.45 -16.65
C LEU A 163 23.05 8.80 -18.02
N PRO A 164 24.04 7.92 -18.24
CA PRO A 164 24.03 6.99 -19.36
C PRO A 164 22.76 6.10 -19.31
N SER A 165 22.32 5.63 -20.48
CA SER A 165 21.03 4.90 -20.58
C SER A 165 20.97 3.65 -19.68
N ASP A 166 22.05 2.89 -19.56
CA ASP A 166 22.12 1.73 -18.67
C ASP A 166 21.96 2.11 -17.19
N ALA A 167 22.57 3.21 -16.77
CA ALA A 167 22.41 3.76 -15.42
C ALA A 167 21.00 4.31 -15.18
N ARG A 168 20.41 5.00 -16.16
CA ARG A 168 19.04 5.51 -16.09
C ARG A 168 18.04 4.37 -15.87
N HIS A 169 18.08 3.33 -16.70
CA HIS A 169 17.18 2.17 -16.57
C HIS A 169 17.32 1.49 -15.22
N LEU A 170 18.53 1.39 -14.69
CA LEU A 170 18.76 0.85 -13.35
C LEU A 170 18.08 1.69 -12.27
N VAL A 171 18.22 3.03 -12.32
CA VAL A 171 17.58 3.93 -11.35
C VAL A 171 16.06 3.86 -11.46
N GLU A 172 15.51 3.76 -12.66
CA GLU A 172 14.07 3.55 -12.89
C GLU A 172 13.60 2.20 -12.31
N ALA A 173 14.38 1.14 -12.44
CA ALA A 173 14.06 -0.15 -11.81
C ALA A 173 14.07 -0.07 -10.28
N ILE A 174 15.04 0.66 -9.70
CA ILE A 174 15.09 0.92 -8.24
C ILE A 174 13.89 1.78 -7.80
N ALA A 175 13.49 2.77 -8.60
CA ALA A 175 12.29 3.56 -8.33
C ALA A 175 11.03 2.68 -8.29
N ARG A 176 10.86 1.80 -9.28
CA ARG A 176 9.72 0.87 -9.34
C ARG A 176 9.64 -0.05 -8.13
N ILE A 177 10.75 -0.68 -7.73
CA ILE A 177 10.73 -1.56 -6.55
C ILE A 177 10.47 -0.78 -5.26
N SER A 178 10.91 0.48 -5.17
CA SER A 178 10.76 1.29 -3.96
C SER A 178 9.37 1.89 -3.81
N THR A 179 8.65 2.14 -4.93
CA THR A 179 7.38 2.86 -4.91
C THR A 179 6.22 2.11 -5.55
N TYR A 180 6.47 1.02 -6.27
CA TYR A 180 5.55 0.34 -7.18
C TYR A 180 5.06 1.21 -8.34
N ALA A 181 5.47 2.48 -8.43
CA ALA A 181 5.07 3.38 -9.51
C ALA A 181 5.89 3.12 -10.77
N ASN A 182 5.20 2.90 -11.89
CA ASN A 182 5.78 2.85 -13.24
C ASN A 182 5.27 4.05 -14.04
N ALA A 183 5.60 5.25 -13.58
CA ALA A 183 5.07 6.51 -14.10
C ALA A 183 6.11 7.65 -13.97
N PRO A 184 7.33 7.51 -14.52
CA PRO A 184 8.38 8.51 -14.34
C PRO A 184 8.01 9.91 -14.86
N GLU A 185 7.15 9.98 -15.89
CA GLU A 185 6.72 11.24 -16.52
C GLU A 185 5.68 12.02 -15.68
N THR A 186 5.07 11.39 -14.68
CA THR A 186 4.02 12.03 -13.87
C THR A 186 4.30 11.97 -12.38
N ALA A 187 4.92 10.89 -11.90
CA ALA A 187 5.30 10.76 -10.49
C ALA A 187 6.25 11.88 -10.08
N SER A 188 6.01 12.48 -8.93
CA SER A 188 6.88 13.52 -8.42
C SER A 188 8.23 12.95 -7.96
N ALA A 189 9.29 13.70 -8.18
CA ALA A 189 10.63 13.29 -7.79
C ALA A 189 10.81 13.27 -6.26
N ASP A 190 10.08 14.09 -5.50
CA ASP A 190 10.11 14.07 -4.04
C ASP A 190 9.66 12.72 -3.48
N LEU A 191 8.60 12.15 -4.04
CA LEU A 191 8.13 10.80 -3.70
C LEU A 191 9.22 9.76 -3.90
N ILE A 192 9.79 9.70 -5.12
CA ILE A 192 10.68 8.60 -5.49
C ILE A 192 12.04 8.74 -4.81
N VAL A 193 12.61 9.95 -4.79
CA VAL A 193 13.90 10.21 -4.14
C VAL A 193 13.82 9.94 -2.64
N SER A 194 12.77 10.43 -1.96
CA SER A 194 12.60 10.19 -0.52
C SER A 194 12.44 8.69 -0.21
N GLN A 195 11.75 7.95 -1.07
CA GLN A 195 11.55 6.51 -0.86
C GLN A 195 12.85 5.71 -1.06
N ILE A 196 13.68 6.09 -2.04
CA ILE A 196 15.01 5.49 -2.22
C ILE A 196 15.93 5.85 -1.03
N GLN A 197 15.91 7.11 -0.58
CA GLN A 197 16.65 7.53 0.62
C GLN A 197 16.23 6.71 1.84
N LEU A 198 14.93 6.48 2.03
CA LEU A 198 14.37 5.70 3.12
C LEU A 198 14.83 4.24 3.07
N ALA A 199 14.81 3.61 1.89
CA ALA A 199 15.29 2.25 1.69
C ALA A 199 16.78 2.11 2.07
N ASN A 200 17.60 3.11 1.72
CA ASN A 200 19.02 3.13 2.01
C ASN A 200 19.33 3.39 3.50
N ALA A 201 18.44 4.05 4.24
CA ALA A 201 18.69 4.45 5.63
C ALA A 201 18.71 3.25 6.60
N ALA A 202 17.79 2.29 6.47
CA ALA A 202 17.67 1.15 7.38
C ALA A 202 17.19 -0.14 6.69
N GLY A 203 16.98 -0.09 5.37
CA GLY A 203 16.45 -1.22 4.61
C GLY A 203 14.99 -1.52 4.88
N VAL A 204 14.58 -2.71 4.48
CA VAL A 204 13.21 -3.20 4.61
C VAL A 204 13.19 -4.58 5.27
N ARG A 205 12.01 -4.98 5.76
CA ARG A 205 11.77 -6.27 6.41
C ARG A 205 10.59 -6.97 5.77
N TYR A 206 10.74 -8.26 5.46
CA TYR A 206 9.63 -9.18 5.21
C TYR A 206 9.14 -9.71 6.54
N VAL A 207 7.83 -9.60 6.79
CA VAL A 207 7.26 -9.85 8.12
C VAL A 207 6.89 -11.33 8.26
N HIS A 208 7.30 -11.94 9.38
CA HIS A 208 6.90 -13.28 9.76
C HIS A 208 5.38 -13.39 9.85
N ASP A 209 4.86 -14.52 9.43
CA ASP A 209 3.45 -14.87 9.49
C ASP A 209 2.53 -13.98 8.63
N GLY A 210 3.14 -13.12 7.79
CA GLY A 210 2.45 -12.19 6.91
C GLY A 210 2.00 -10.91 7.62
N TRP A 211 1.50 -9.96 6.84
CA TRP A 211 1.05 -8.68 7.35
C TRP A 211 -0.23 -8.74 8.19
N GLN A 212 -0.98 -9.85 8.07
CA GLN A 212 -2.13 -10.13 8.95
C GLN A 212 -1.74 -10.12 10.43
N SER A 213 -0.51 -10.51 10.78
CA SER A 213 -0.03 -10.48 12.17
C SER A 213 -0.04 -9.06 12.78
N MET A 214 0.30 -8.04 11.97
CA MET A 214 0.20 -6.63 12.38
C MET A 214 -1.27 -6.17 12.48
N VAL A 215 -2.11 -6.63 11.55
CA VAL A 215 -3.56 -6.34 11.56
C VAL A 215 -4.20 -6.86 12.83
N GLU A 216 -3.92 -8.10 13.21
CA GLU A 216 -4.45 -8.75 14.42
C GLU A 216 -3.97 -8.03 15.69
N ALA A 217 -2.68 -7.67 15.73
CA ALA A 217 -2.14 -6.88 16.84
C ALA A 217 -2.83 -5.51 16.98
N LEU A 218 -3.06 -4.82 15.87
CA LEU A 218 -3.78 -3.53 15.86
C LEU A 218 -5.27 -3.67 16.17
N ALA A 219 -5.90 -4.79 15.82
CA ALA A 219 -7.32 -5.03 16.11
C ALA A 219 -7.60 -5.42 17.56
N THR A 220 -6.58 -5.80 18.31
CA THR A 220 -6.73 -6.30 19.69
C THR A 220 -7.43 -5.29 20.58
N GLY A 221 -8.57 -5.69 21.18
CA GLY A 221 -9.35 -4.87 22.11
C GLY A 221 -10.12 -3.72 21.47
N LEU A 222 -10.26 -3.69 20.15
CA LEU A 222 -11.17 -2.79 19.45
C LEU A 222 -12.57 -3.40 19.33
N ASP A 223 -13.59 -2.54 19.39
CA ASP A 223 -14.97 -2.91 19.06
C ASP A 223 -15.18 -2.82 17.55
N VAL A 224 -15.29 -3.97 16.90
CA VAL A 224 -15.35 -4.05 15.43
C VAL A 224 -16.69 -4.62 14.99
N HIS A 225 -17.40 -3.86 14.19
CA HIS A 225 -18.69 -4.25 13.61
C HIS A 225 -18.55 -4.54 12.12
N ARG A 226 -19.10 -5.66 11.69
CA ARG A 226 -19.15 -6.03 10.27
C ARG A 226 -20.30 -5.34 9.59
N LEU A 227 -20.13 -4.05 9.27
CA LEU A 227 -21.11 -3.16 8.68
C LEU A 227 -20.53 -2.42 7.48
N THR A 228 -21.38 -2.18 6.48
CA THR A 228 -21.02 -1.46 5.25
C THR A 228 -21.43 0.00 5.37
N ALA A 229 -20.49 0.90 5.65
CA ALA A 229 -20.77 2.33 5.69
C ALA A 229 -21.14 2.84 4.28
N LEU A 230 -22.28 3.54 4.18
CA LEU A 230 -22.79 4.11 2.94
C LEU A 230 -22.59 5.63 2.89
N ARG A 231 -22.92 6.31 3.98
CA ARG A 231 -22.87 7.78 4.07
C ARG A 231 -22.37 8.23 5.45
N VAL A 232 -21.67 9.35 5.42
CA VAL A 232 -21.23 10.06 6.63
C VAL A 232 -21.83 11.46 6.59
N HIS A 233 -22.53 11.81 7.64
CA HIS A 233 -23.10 13.14 7.83
C HIS A 233 -22.49 13.79 9.07
N SER A 234 -22.37 15.11 9.06
CA SER A 234 -21.95 15.87 10.24
C SER A 234 -22.85 17.09 10.39
N ALA A 235 -23.57 17.16 11.48
CA ALA A 235 -24.46 18.26 11.80
C ALA A 235 -24.63 18.40 13.32
N GLY A 236 -24.83 19.65 13.82
CA GLY A 236 -25.15 19.89 15.22
C GLY A 236 -24.09 19.46 16.23
N GLY A 237 -22.83 19.27 15.79
CA GLY A 237 -21.74 18.78 16.67
C GLY A 237 -21.65 17.24 16.76
N GLU A 238 -22.47 16.51 16.02
CA GLU A 238 -22.46 15.07 15.92
C GLU A 238 -22.16 14.60 14.50
N VAL A 239 -21.58 13.41 14.40
CA VAL A 239 -21.38 12.69 13.14
C VAL A 239 -22.24 11.44 13.15
N SER A 240 -22.95 11.17 12.04
CA SER A 240 -23.69 9.94 11.86
C SER A 240 -23.16 9.17 10.65
N VAL A 241 -23.03 7.85 10.80
CA VAL A 241 -22.65 6.93 9.74
C VAL A 241 -23.82 5.99 9.47
N GLU A 242 -24.39 6.09 8.26
CA GLU A 242 -25.43 5.19 7.79
C GLU A 242 -24.82 3.94 7.18
N THR A 243 -25.37 2.77 7.48
CA THR A 243 -24.89 1.49 6.94
C THR A 243 -25.94 0.80 6.07
N ALA A 244 -25.46 -0.07 5.19
CA ALA A 244 -26.32 -0.87 4.30
C ALA A 244 -27.24 -1.83 5.08
N GLU A 245 -26.83 -2.22 6.27
CA GLU A 245 -27.55 -3.14 7.15
C GLU A 245 -28.66 -2.43 7.98
N GLY A 246 -28.89 -1.12 7.75
CA GLY A 246 -29.90 -0.33 8.43
C GLY A 246 -29.49 0.13 9.84
N THR A 247 -28.23 -0.02 10.21
CA THR A 247 -27.67 0.51 11.45
C THR A 247 -27.15 1.92 11.20
N THR A 248 -27.44 2.85 12.14
CA THR A 248 -26.85 4.19 12.17
C THR A 248 -25.90 4.28 13.36
N VAL A 249 -24.63 4.63 13.13
CA VAL A 249 -23.66 4.88 14.20
C VAL A 249 -23.56 6.38 14.42
N ILE A 250 -23.83 6.83 15.63
CA ILE A 250 -23.74 8.24 16.06
C ILE A 250 -22.48 8.42 16.91
N ALA A 251 -21.68 9.43 16.58
CA ALA A 251 -20.42 9.70 17.25
C ALA A 251 -20.12 11.21 17.30
N LYS A 252 -19.17 11.61 18.14
CA LYS A 252 -18.65 13.00 18.19
C LYS A 252 -17.72 13.29 17.01
N CYS A 253 -17.06 12.28 16.48
CA CYS A 253 -16.20 12.39 15.31
C CYS A 253 -16.11 11.09 14.51
N ALA A 254 -15.66 11.18 13.24
CA ALA A 254 -15.38 10.03 12.41
C ALA A 254 -13.99 10.10 11.79
N VAL A 255 -13.33 8.93 11.63
CA VAL A 255 -12.16 8.77 10.77
C VAL A 255 -12.53 7.85 9.62
N VAL A 256 -12.44 8.36 8.38
CA VAL A 256 -12.74 7.60 7.17
C VAL A 256 -11.44 7.11 6.55
N ALA A 257 -11.26 5.78 6.57
CA ALA A 257 -10.05 5.10 6.14
C ALA A 257 -10.33 3.91 5.20
N ALA A 258 -11.46 3.93 4.50
CA ALA A 258 -11.93 2.83 3.65
C ALA A 258 -12.15 3.26 2.20
N GLY A 259 -11.84 2.36 1.28
CA GLY A 259 -12.14 2.55 -0.15
C GLY A 259 -11.11 3.38 -0.91
N THR A 260 -11.49 3.77 -2.11
CA THR A 260 -10.72 4.66 -2.97
C THR A 260 -11.06 6.13 -2.69
N PRO A 261 -10.27 7.10 -3.15
CA PRO A 261 -10.62 8.52 -3.04
C PRO A 261 -12.04 8.84 -3.54
N GLU A 262 -12.46 8.22 -4.65
CA GLU A 262 -13.78 8.41 -5.25
C GLU A 262 -14.90 7.83 -4.37
N ALA A 263 -14.70 6.64 -3.82
CA ALA A 263 -15.67 6.01 -2.91
C ALA A 263 -15.84 6.83 -1.64
N ILE A 264 -14.75 7.35 -1.09
CA ILE A 264 -14.78 8.25 0.08
C ILE A 264 -15.50 9.55 -0.26
N ALA A 265 -15.21 10.18 -1.40
CA ALA A 265 -15.90 11.41 -1.81
C ALA A 265 -17.41 11.18 -1.93
N THR A 266 -17.84 10.05 -2.50
CA THR A 266 -19.25 9.64 -2.58
C THR A 266 -19.87 9.46 -1.20
N MET A 267 -19.18 8.76 -0.29
CA MET A 267 -19.63 8.53 1.09
C MET A 267 -19.80 9.84 1.87
N LEU A 268 -18.93 10.83 1.63
CA LEU A 268 -18.96 12.15 2.25
C LEU A 268 -19.94 13.12 1.55
N GLY A 269 -20.56 12.73 0.43
CA GLY A 269 -21.46 13.59 -0.35
C GLY A 269 -20.78 14.82 -0.95
N ARG A 270 -19.49 14.74 -1.29
CA ARG A 270 -18.69 15.85 -1.80
C ARG A 270 -18.21 15.62 -3.25
N ALA A 271 -17.71 16.68 -3.88
CA ALA A 271 -17.00 16.57 -5.13
C ALA A 271 -15.76 15.66 -5.00
N PRO A 272 -15.34 14.95 -6.06
CA PRO A 272 -14.14 14.13 -6.06
C PRO A 272 -12.91 14.87 -5.54
N PHE A 273 -12.02 14.17 -4.86
CA PHE A 273 -10.72 14.71 -4.49
C PHE A 273 -9.87 14.92 -5.74
N VAL A 274 -9.13 16.01 -5.78
CA VAL A 274 -8.12 16.25 -6.81
C VAL A 274 -6.86 15.48 -6.39
N VAL A 275 -6.64 14.32 -7.00
CA VAL A 275 -5.53 13.42 -6.68
C VAL A 275 -5.01 12.78 -7.96
N GLY A 276 -3.79 12.26 -7.93
CA GLY A 276 -3.23 11.51 -9.04
C GLY A 276 -3.90 10.14 -9.26
N PRO A 277 -3.51 9.43 -10.32
CA PRO A 277 -4.04 8.09 -10.62
C PRO A 277 -3.64 7.09 -9.53
N PRO A 278 -4.35 5.96 -9.38
CA PRO A 278 -3.90 4.88 -8.52
C PRO A 278 -2.59 4.28 -9.02
N THR A 279 -1.74 3.82 -8.09
CA THR A 279 -0.61 2.96 -8.43
C THR A 279 -1.08 1.52 -8.43
N GLU A 280 -0.87 0.81 -9.52
CA GLU A 280 -1.37 -0.54 -9.71
C GLU A 280 -0.27 -1.52 -10.11
N ALA A 281 -0.45 -2.78 -9.76
CA ALA A 281 0.42 -3.87 -10.16
C ALA A 281 -0.39 -5.15 -10.44
N ALA A 282 0.14 -6.01 -11.32
CA ALA A 282 -0.25 -7.40 -11.36
C ALA A 282 0.71 -8.22 -10.51
N CYS A 283 0.21 -9.26 -9.86
CA CYS A 283 1.04 -10.10 -9.03
C CYS A 283 0.68 -11.58 -9.21
N LEU A 284 1.70 -12.40 -9.34
CA LEU A 284 1.64 -13.85 -9.30
C LEU A 284 2.42 -14.30 -8.05
N ASP A 285 1.68 -14.77 -7.06
CA ASP A 285 2.24 -15.29 -5.83
C ASP A 285 2.39 -16.81 -5.97
N LEU A 286 3.57 -17.33 -5.71
CA LEU A 286 3.93 -18.73 -5.89
C LEU A 286 4.39 -19.34 -4.55
N GLY A 287 3.68 -20.37 -4.11
CA GLY A 287 4.17 -21.32 -3.12
C GLY A 287 4.98 -22.38 -3.85
N THR A 288 6.25 -22.55 -3.53
CA THR A 288 7.17 -23.41 -4.28
C THR A 288 7.86 -24.43 -3.39
N SER A 289 8.24 -25.60 -3.95
CA SER A 289 8.99 -26.64 -3.26
C SER A 289 10.45 -26.26 -2.98
N ALA A 290 10.97 -25.22 -3.65
CA ALA A 290 12.31 -24.67 -3.44
C ALA A 290 12.30 -23.17 -3.68
N PRO A 291 13.23 -22.37 -3.08
CA PRO A 291 13.38 -20.97 -3.37
C PRO A 291 13.86 -20.72 -4.80
N SER A 292 13.55 -19.56 -5.38
CA SER A 292 14.14 -19.12 -6.64
C SER A 292 15.63 -18.82 -6.46
N ASN A 293 16.37 -18.93 -7.55
CA ASN A 293 17.75 -18.51 -7.62
C ASN A 293 17.97 -17.72 -8.93
N PRO A 294 18.19 -16.39 -8.87
CA PRO A 294 18.44 -15.56 -7.66
C PRO A 294 17.20 -15.37 -6.78
N GLY A 295 17.45 -15.03 -5.50
CA GLY A 295 16.39 -14.72 -4.53
C GLY A 295 15.69 -13.38 -4.75
N LEU A 296 16.28 -12.50 -5.56
CA LEU A 296 15.70 -11.25 -6.05
C LEU A 296 16.09 -11.06 -7.52
N LEU A 297 15.12 -10.87 -8.40
CA LEU A 297 15.34 -10.56 -9.82
C LEU A 297 14.54 -9.32 -10.21
N LEU A 298 15.22 -8.27 -10.71
CA LEU A 298 14.59 -7.06 -11.24
C LEU A 298 14.67 -7.02 -12.76
N GLY A 299 13.55 -6.74 -13.42
CA GLY A 299 13.54 -6.31 -14.81
C GLY A 299 14.08 -4.88 -14.90
N ILE A 300 15.26 -4.69 -15.52
CA ILE A 300 15.86 -3.37 -15.66
C ILE A 300 15.21 -2.63 -16.85
N ASP A 301 15.07 -3.31 -17.98
CA ASP A 301 14.42 -2.82 -19.21
C ASP A 301 12.90 -3.09 -19.25
N ARG A 302 12.39 -3.86 -18.30
CA ARG A 302 10.96 -4.20 -18.18
C ARG A 302 10.46 -3.96 -16.76
N PRO A 303 9.18 -3.60 -16.57
CA PRO A 303 8.63 -3.31 -15.25
C PRO A 303 8.28 -4.59 -14.47
N LEU A 304 9.24 -5.51 -14.34
CA LEU A 304 9.07 -6.81 -13.73
C LEU A 304 9.91 -6.95 -12.45
N TYR A 305 9.40 -7.74 -11.53
CA TYR A 305 9.99 -8.01 -10.24
C TYR A 305 9.75 -9.45 -9.83
N LEU A 306 10.73 -10.06 -9.18
CA LEU A 306 10.59 -11.33 -8.47
C LEU A 306 11.39 -11.28 -7.18
N SER A 307 10.84 -11.77 -6.08
CA SER A 307 11.59 -11.96 -4.83
C SER A 307 11.08 -13.12 -4.00
N ASN A 308 12.02 -13.85 -3.37
CA ASN A 308 11.74 -14.77 -2.29
C ASN A 308 11.38 -14.00 -1.02
N HIS A 309 10.15 -14.16 -0.53
CA HIS A 309 9.73 -13.65 0.77
C HIS A 309 9.87 -14.69 1.89
N CYS A 310 9.91 -15.97 1.53
CA CYS A 310 10.38 -17.07 2.36
C CYS A 310 11.62 -17.68 1.66
N PRO A 311 12.74 -17.92 2.34
CA PRO A 311 12.92 -18.10 3.79
C PRO A 311 13.11 -16.85 4.66
N PRO A 312 13.33 -15.59 4.16
CA PRO A 312 13.52 -14.44 5.05
C PRO A 312 12.38 -14.23 6.06
N ALA A 313 11.12 -14.52 5.65
CA ALA A 313 9.96 -14.53 6.54
C ALA A 313 9.33 -15.92 6.57
N ARG A 314 8.68 -16.29 7.69
CA ARG A 314 7.91 -17.54 7.82
C ARG A 314 6.58 -17.43 7.08
N LEU A 315 6.58 -17.73 5.79
CA LEU A 315 5.40 -17.62 4.91
C LEU A 315 5.08 -18.93 4.18
N ALA A 316 5.88 -19.98 4.38
CA ALA A 316 5.72 -21.29 3.75
C ALA A 316 5.99 -22.41 4.74
N PRO A 317 5.54 -23.63 4.47
CA PRO A 317 5.95 -24.82 5.21
C PRO A 317 7.47 -25.03 5.20
N SER A 318 7.99 -25.77 6.18
CA SER A 318 9.43 -26.05 6.28
C SER A 318 9.98 -26.67 4.99
N GLY A 319 11.09 -26.14 4.50
CA GLY A 319 11.74 -26.60 3.25
C GLY A 319 11.09 -26.06 1.96
N GLN A 320 10.01 -25.29 2.06
CA GLN A 320 9.32 -24.67 0.93
C GLN A 320 9.54 -23.15 0.92
N SER A 321 9.11 -22.49 -0.14
CA SER A 321 9.32 -21.04 -0.31
C SER A 321 8.05 -20.31 -0.75
N MET A 322 7.98 -19.02 -0.42
CA MET A 322 6.99 -18.08 -0.95
C MET A 322 7.72 -17.07 -1.83
N VAL A 323 7.32 -17.03 -3.09
CA VAL A 323 7.89 -16.14 -4.11
C VAL A 323 6.80 -15.22 -4.66
N HIS A 324 7.07 -13.95 -4.71
CA HIS A 324 6.22 -12.97 -5.38
C HIS A 324 6.83 -12.56 -6.71
N VAL A 325 6.02 -12.61 -7.77
CA VAL A 325 6.37 -12.12 -9.10
C VAL A 325 5.39 -11.02 -9.45
N ALA A 326 5.88 -9.84 -9.81
CA ALA A 326 5.00 -8.71 -10.08
C ALA A 326 5.37 -7.97 -11.38
N ARG A 327 4.35 -7.34 -11.98
CA ARG A 327 4.48 -6.34 -13.03
C ARG A 327 3.94 -5.02 -12.52
N TYR A 328 4.75 -3.99 -12.57
CA TYR A 328 4.34 -2.61 -12.27
C TYR A 328 3.58 -2.05 -13.47
N LEU A 329 2.32 -1.66 -13.29
CA LEU A 329 1.49 -1.13 -14.36
C LEU A 329 1.68 0.39 -14.49
N ALA A 330 1.77 0.88 -15.71
CA ALA A 330 1.71 2.32 -15.97
C ALA A 330 0.26 2.82 -15.74
N PRO A 331 0.07 4.10 -15.41
CA PRO A 331 -1.26 4.68 -15.27
C PRO A 331 -2.11 4.47 -16.52
N GLY A 332 -3.30 3.87 -16.32
CA GLY A 332 -4.22 3.58 -17.43
C GLY A 332 -3.83 2.40 -18.34
N GLU A 333 -2.71 1.75 -18.09
CA GLU A 333 -2.29 0.57 -18.85
C GLU A 333 -3.34 -0.55 -18.73
N ARG A 334 -3.71 -1.14 -19.86
CA ARG A 334 -4.60 -2.28 -19.94
C ARG A 334 -3.83 -3.49 -20.44
N THR A 335 -4.06 -4.64 -19.83
CA THR A 335 -3.39 -5.90 -20.16
C THR A 335 -4.40 -7.03 -20.16
N GLU A 336 -4.18 -8.02 -21.04
CA GLU A 336 -4.99 -9.22 -21.04
C GLU A 336 -4.52 -10.17 -19.92
N PRO A 337 -5.44 -10.68 -19.05
CA PRO A 337 -5.08 -11.47 -17.89
C PRO A 337 -4.21 -12.68 -18.16
N ALA A 338 -4.52 -13.41 -19.26
CA ALA A 338 -3.79 -14.62 -19.61
C ALA A 338 -2.36 -14.31 -20.10
N GLU A 339 -2.20 -13.30 -20.94
CA GLU A 339 -0.89 -12.87 -21.45
C GLU A 339 -0.01 -12.35 -20.34
N GLN A 340 -0.58 -11.53 -19.44
CA GLN A 340 0.14 -10.99 -18.30
C GLN A 340 0.58 -12.10 -17.33
N LYS A 341 -0.30 -13.09 -17.05
CA LYS A 341 0.08 -14.25 -16.23
C LYS A 341 1.20 -15.06 -16.88
N ALA A 342 1.14 -15.28 -18.21
CA ALA A 342 2.19 -15.98 -18.94
C ALA A 342 3.53 -15.22 -18.88
N GLU A 343 3.51 -13.88 -18.99
CA GLU A 343 4.70 -13.05 -18.82
C GLU A 343 5.33 -13.21 -17.44
N LEU A 344 4.51 -13.22 -16.37
CA LEU A 344 5.00 -13.39 -15.01
C LEU A 344 5.60 -14.80 -14.79
N LEU A 345 4.97 -15.84 -15.32
CA LEU A 345 5.51 -17.20 -15.28
C LEU A 345 6.83 -17.31 -16.06
N ALA A 346 6.91 -16.72 -17.25
CA ALA A 346 8.15 -16.68 -18.01
C ALA A 346 9.27 -15.93 -17.28
N PHE A 347 8.94 -14.87 -16.54
CA PHE A 347 9.91 -14.17 -15.70
C PHE A 347 10.36 -15.00 -14.49
N ALA A 348 9.44 -15.75 -13.88
CA ALA A 348 9.76 -16.69 -12.80
C ALA A 348 10.69 -17.81 -13.26
N ALA A 349 10.47 -18.33 -14.47
CA ALA A 349 11.34 -19.36 -15.07
C ALA A 349 12.79 -18.89 -15.22
N ARG A 350 13.02 -17.59 -15.47
CA ARG A 350 14.38 -17.00 -15.52
C ARG A 350 15.11 -17.05 -14.16
N ALA A 351 14.38 -17.16 -13.07
CA ALA A 351 14.90 -17.38 -11.73
C ALA A 351 14.86 -18.86 -11.31
N GLY A 352 14.77 -19.78 -12.27
CA GLY A 352 14.80 -21.22 -12.05
C GLY A 352 13.50 -21.82 -11.52
N LEU A 353 12.40 -21.07 -11.50
CA LEU A 353 11.09 -21.57 -11.08
C LEU A 353 10.33 -22.16 -12.27
N THR A 354 10.41 -23.46 -12.41
CA THR A 354 9.67 -24.25 -13.41
C THR A 354 8.33 -24.72 -12.85
N GLU A 355 7.42 -25.16 -13.70
CA GLU A 355 6.06 -25.51 -13.31
C GLU A 355 6.02 -26.65 -12.27
N ASP A 356 6.93 -27.61 -12.34
CA ASP A 356 7.06 -28.73 -11.41
C ASP A 356 7.47 -28.33 -9.99
N LEU A 357 8.05 -27.14 -9.81
CA LEU A 357 8.36 -26.56 -8.51
C LEU A 357 7.20 -25.81 -7.87
N ILE A 358 6.16 -25.47 -8.63
CA ILE A 358 5.02 -24.68 -8.13
C ILE A 358 4.02 -25.63 -7.46
N VAL A 359 3.84 -25.45 -6.15
CA VAL A 359 2.90 -26.19 -5.31
C VAL A 359 1.54 -25.49 -5.23
N GLU A 360 1.58 -24.19 -5.04
CA GLU A 360 0.40 -23.32 -4.93
C GLU A 360 0.63 -22.02 -5.72
N GLN A 361 -0.45 -21.45 -6.26
CA GLN A 361 -0.36 -20.17 -6.92
C GLN A 361 -1.60 -19.31 -6.71
N ARG A 362 -1.40 -18.01 -6.67
CA ARG A 362 -2.47 -17.02 -6.70
C ARG A 362 -2.12 -15.90 -7.68
N TYR A 363 -3.02 -15.62 -8.60
CA TYR A 363 -2.85 -14.54 -9.56
C TYR A 363 -3.81 -13.39 -9.25
N LEU A 364 -3.26 -12.20 -9.14
CA LEU A 364 -3.96 -10.93 -8.97
C LEU A 364 -3.70 -10.08 -10.23
N HIS A 365 -4.66 -10.09 -11.16
CA HIS A 365 -4.51 -9.44 -12.47
C HIS A 365 -4.21 -7.95 -12.35
N ARG A 366 -4.95 -7.26 -11.47
CA ARG A 366 -4.79 -5.84 -11.20
C ARG A 366 -5.12 -5.59 -9.73
N MET A 367 -4.17 -5.10 -9.02
CA MET A 367 -4.37 -4.70 -7.63
C MET A 367 -3.93 -3.25 -7.43
N THR A 368 -4.73 -2.49 -6.71
CA THR A 368 -4.35 -1.15 -6.27
C THR A 368 -3.33 -1.28 -5.13
N VAL A 369 -2.12 -0.81 -5.37
CA VAL A 369 -1.04 -0.77 -4.39
C VAL A 369 -1.16 0.49 -3.53
N VAL A 370 -1.40 1.65 -4.18
CA VAL A 370 -1.63 2.95 -3.53
C VAL A 370 -2.85 3.61 -4.14
N GLY A 371 -3.71 4.19 -3.30
CA GLY A 371 -4.97 4.80 -3.72
C GLY A 371 -4.82 5.97 -4.68
N ALA A 372 -3.75 6.78 -4.52
CA ALA A 372 -3.40 7.83 -5.47
C ALA A 372 -1.89 8.13 -5.44
N LEU A 373 -1.29 8.22 -6.63
CA LEU A 373 0.11 8.57 -6.84
C LEU A 373 0.32 10.07 -6.53
N ALA A 374 1.38 10.40 -5.81
CA ALA A 374 1.82 11.78 -5.70
C ALA A 374 2.46 12.21 -7.02
N THR A 375 1.85 13.18 -7.71
CA THR A 375 2.30 13.67 -9.03
C THR A 375 2.93 15.04 -8.93
N ALA A 376 3.87 15.34 -9.82
CA ALA A 376 4.52 16.64 -9.88
C ALA A 376 3.53 17.78 -10.17
N GLU A 377 2.54 17.52 -11.02
CA GLU A 377 1.46 18.48 -11.36
C GLU A 377 0.71 18.96 -10.12
N LEU A 378 0.50 18.07 -9.15
CA LEU A 378 -0.21 18.37 -7.89
C LEU A 378 0.71 18.80 -6.75
N GLY A 379 2.03 19.00 -7.01
CA GLY A 379 2.98 19.42 -5.99
C GLY A 379 3.53 18.27 -5.12
N GLY A 380 3.49 17.07 -5.61
CA GLY A 380 4.10 15.88 -4.99
C GLY A 380 3.43 15.45 -3.70
N LEU A 381 4.23 15.03 -2.72
CA LEU A 381 3.73 14.56 -1.42
C LEU A 381 2.94 15.63 -0.67
N ARG A 382 3.33 16.90 -0.79
CA ARG A 382 2.65 18.03 -0.13
C ARG A 382 1.33 18.41 -0.81
N GLY A 383 1.12 18.03 -2.06
CA GLY A 383 -0.11 18.26 -2.80
C GLY A 383 -1.24 17.26 -2.50
N ARG A 384 -0.97 16.24 -1.68
CA ARG A 384 -2.01 15.30 -1.26
C ARG A 384 -2.98 15.94 -0.27
N PRO A 385 -4.28 15.55 -0.27
CA PRO A 385 -5.24 16.01 0.71
C PRO A 385 -4.75 15.78 2.14
N THR A 386 -5.03 16.71 3.05
CA THR A 386 -4.76 16.56 4.48
C THR A 386 -5.84 15.71 5.16
N CYS A 387 -5.61 15.30 6.40
CA CYS A 387 -6.61 14.55 7.15
C CYS A 387 -7.90 15.34 7.43
N THR A 388 -7.90 16.67 7.28
CA THR A 388 -9.05 17.54 7.51
C THR A 388 -9.79 17.96 6.25
N ASP A 389 -9.31 17.59 5.05
CA ASP A 389 -9.89 18.00 3.77
C ASP A 389 -11.15 17.19 3.38
N THR A 390 -12.04 16.99 4.35
CA THR A 390 -13.30 16.28 4.16
C THR A 390 -14.44 17.18 3.67
N GLY A 391 -14.41 18.44 4.04
CA GLY A 391 -15.54 19.37 3.90
C GLY A 391 -16.63 19.19 4.95
N LEU A 392 -16.46 18.26 5.91
CA LEU A 392 -17.38 17.99 7.00
C LEU A 392 -16.69 18.22 8.36
N PRO A 393 -17.32 18.98 9.28
CA PRO A 393 -16.80 19.13 10.64
C PRO A 393 -16.69 17.77 11.35
N ALA A 394 -15.67 17.60 12.18
CA ALA A 394 -15.44 16.38 12.97
C ALA A 394 -15.28 15.08 12.16
N VAL A 395 -15.05 15.18 10.86
CA VAL A 395 -14.75 14.04 10.00
C VAL A 395 -13.33 14.16 9.46
N PHE A 396 -12.54 13.10 9.59
CA PHE A 396 -11.12 13.06 9.25
C PHE A 396 -10.83 11.95 8.25
N LEU A 397 -9.78 12.12 7.44
CA LEU A 397 -9.29 11.13 6.47
C LEU A 397 -8.05 10.43 6.99
N ALA A 398 -7.94 9.13 6.69
CA ALA A 398 -6.68 8.40 6.79
C ALA A 398 -6.54 7.44 5.59
N GLY A 399 -5.33 7.29 5.08
CA GLY A 399 -5.04 6.41 3.95
C GLY A 399 -3.67 6.71 3.34
N ASP A 400 -3.23 5.86 2.43
CA ASP A 400 -1.92 5.97 1.79
C ASP A 400 -1.79 7.10 0.76
N TRP A 401 -2.88 7.80 0.49
CA TRP A 401 -2.98 8.97 -0.37
C TRP A 401 -3.24 10.27 0.39
N VAL A 402 -3.24 10.21 1.73
CA VAL A 402 -3.56 11.33 2.63
C VAL A 402 -2.31 11.82 3.35
N GLY A 403 -2.14 13.15 3.41
CA GLY A 403 -1.06 13.82 4.13
C GLY A 403 0.28 13.83 3.40
N PRO A 404 1.21 14.69 3.83
CA PRO A 404 2.45 14.97 3.10
C PRO A 404 3.59 13.99 3.42
N ARG A 405 3.38 12.96 4.23
CA ARG A 405 4.46 12.12 4.75
C ARG A 405 4.34 10.68 4.29
N GLY A 406 5.47 10.14 3.81
CA GLY A 406 5.63 8.74 3.47
C GLY A 406 4.89 8.31 2.20
N HIS A 407 4.98 7.03 1.92
CA HIS A 407 4.33 6.33 0.81
C HIS A 407 3.90 4.94 1.28
N LEU A 408 3.01 4.26 0.57
CA LEU A 408 2.55 2.93 0.97
C LEU A 408 1.99 2.93 2.41
N VAL A 409 2.39 1.96 3.22
CA VAL A 409 1.97 1.86 4.62
C VAL A 409 2.49 3.02 5.48
N ASP A 410 3.62 3.64 5.12
CA ASP A 410 4.14 4.79 5.86
C ASP A 410 3.18 5.98 5.78
N ALA A 411 2.61 6.24 4.60
CA ALA A 411 1.58 7.28 4.44
C ALA A 411 0.28 6.90 5.16
N ALA A 412 -0.14 5.64 5.05
CA ALA A 412 -1.35 5.16 5.69
C ALA A 412 -1.30 5.32 7.22
N LEU A 413 -0.18 4.97 7.85
CA LEU A 413 -0.01 5.06 9.30
C LEU A 413 0.30 6.49 9.78
N ALA A 414 1.03 7.29 8.98
CA ALA A 414 1.25 8.70 9.29
C ALA A 414 -0.05 9.49 9.26
N SER A 415 -0.89 9.30 8.23
CA SER A 415 -2.20 9.96 8.12
C SER A 415 -3.17 9.48 9.21
N ALA A 416 -3.11 8.20 9.59
CA ALA A 416 -3.88 7.67 10.72
C ALA A 416 -3.54 8.38 12.04
N ARG A 417 -2.24 8.62 12.31
CA ARG A 417 -1.79 9.38 13.47
C ARG A 417 -2.28 10.82 13.42
N ASP A 418 -2.19 11.48 12.27
CA ASP A 418 -2.64 12.85 12.10
C ASP A 418 -4.16 12.98 12.31
N ALA A 419 -4.94 12.08 11.73
CA ALA A 419 -6.38 12.01 11.87
C ALA A 419 -6.79 11.76 13.33
N ALA A 420 -6.17 10.78 14.00
CA ALA A 420 -6.44 10.49 15.40
C ALA A 420 -6.08 11.64 16.33
N THR A 421 -4.95 12.33 16.08
CA THR A 421 -4.54 13.52 16.84
C THR A 421 -5.53 14.66 16.66
N ALA A 422 -5.95 14.95 15.43
CA ALA A 422 -6.93 16.00 15.14
C ALA A 422 -8.29 15.70 15.80
N ALA A 423 -8.76 14.45 15.70
CA ALA A 423 -10.01 14.00 16.33
C ALA A 423 -9.95 14.09 17.86
N ALA A 424 -8.87 13.61 18.48
CA ALA A 424 -8.69 13.71 19.95
C ALA A 424 -8.63 15.16 20.42
N THR A 425 -7.87 16.01 19.73
CA THR A 425 -7.78 17.46 20.05
C THR A 425 -9.16 18.14 19.97
N GLN A 426 -9.96 17.83 18.96
CA GLN A 426 -11.32 18.39 18.82
C GLN A 426 -12.23 17.97 19.98
N MET A 427 -12.00 16.79 20.56
CA MET A 427 -12.74 16.29 21.73
C MET A 427 -12.17 16.75 23.07
N GLY A 428 -11.10 17.59 23.08
CA GLY A 428 -10.43 18.07 24.28
C GLY A 428 -9.61 16.99 25.01
N ARG A 429 -9.07 16.05 24.25
CA ARG A 429 -8.27 14.92 24.74
C ARG A 429 -6.82 15.05 24.34
#